data_1c694a9c1247cda9af86333b486e8f1f
#
_entry.id   1c694a9c1247cda9af86333b486e8f1f
#
_cell.length_a   1.000
_cell.length_b   1.000
_cell.length_c   1.000
_cell.angle_alpha   90.00
_cell.angle_beta   90.00
_cell.angle_gamma   90.00
#
_symmetry.space_group_name_H-M   'P 1'
#
loop_
_entity.id
_entity.type
_entity.pdbx_description
1 polymer ?
#
loop_
_entity_poly.entity_id
_entity_poly.type
_entity_poly.pdbx_seq_one_letter_code
_entity_poly.pdbx_strand_id
1 'polypeptide(L)'
;MLFYGSDIGIDLGTASVLVYKKGQGVVLQEPSVVAVDRFTGELLAVGEEARRMIGKTPENIEAVRPLRDGVISDFDTTERMIRYFIEKSVGKHWFRKPRIAVCVPSKVTEVERRAVEETTRIAGASHVYIIEEPIAAAIGAGIDINRACGSMVVDIGGGTTDIAVISLGGNVVSTSIKMAGDHFDDAIIKYMKRKHNMLIGERTAEALKINIGTAYSDTDVVTMDVSGRDLINGLPAKIKVTSDEMNEAMRECSEAIVDAVHYVLEKTPPELAADISERGIVMTGGGSLLYGMDKLIKERTGINAVIADEAVSCVAIGTGKYIEYATENEKQSFFTLK
;
A
#
# COMPACT_ATOMS: atom_id res chain seq x y z
N MET A 1 -6.21 -1.27 -37.46
CA MET A 1 -6.26 -1.73 -36.06
C MET A 1 -4.95 -1.34 -35.40
N LEU A 2 -4.92 -0.26 -34.59
CA LEU A 2 -3.73 0.10 -33.81
C LEU A 2 -3.60 -0.92 -32.68
N PHE A 3 -2.69 -1.88 -32.84
CA PHE A 3 -2.38 -2.81 -31.78
C PHE A 3 -1.51 -2.10 -30.75
N TYR A 4 -2.09 -1.60 -29.67
CA TYR A 4 -1.35 -1.16 -28.49
C TYR A 4 -0.70 -2.37 -27.81
N GLY A 5 0.38 -2.12 -27.05
CA GLY A 5 0.94 -3.11 -26.13
C GLY A 5 -0.08 -3.51 -25.06
N SER A 6 0.31 -4.41 -24.18
CA SER A 6 -0.54 -4.80 -23.03
C SER A 6 -0.86 -3.60 -22.16
N ASP A 7 -2.13 -3.43 -21.77
CA ASP A 7 -2.54 -2.46 -20.75
C ASP A 7 -2.23 -3.06 -19.38
N ILE A 8 -1.56 -2.31 -18.51
CA ILE A 8 -1.23 -2.73 -17.16
C ILE A 8 -1.60 -1.66 -16.14
N GLY A 9 -2.08 -2.09 -14.99
CA GLY A 9 -2.22 -1.27 -13.79
C GLY A 9 -1.08 -1.57 -12.83
N ILE A 10 -0.45 -0.55 -12.27
CA ILE A 10 0.61 -0.69 -11.27
C ILE A 10 0.14 -0.01 -9.99
N ASP A 11 0.06 -0.79 -8.92
CA ASP A 11 0.03 -0.28 -7.57
C ASP A 11 1.48 -0.10 -7.11
N LEU A 12 1.91 1.15 -6.99
CA LEU A 12 3.28 1.52 -6.63
C LEU A 12 3.37 1.82 -5.13
N GLY A 13 3.10 0.80 -4.31
CA GLY A 13 3.06 0.95 -2.86
C GLY A 13 4.44 1.03 -2.20
N THR A 14 4.49 1.64 -1.01
CA THR A 14 5.71 1.76 -0.18
C THR A 14 6.28 0.39 0.22
N ALA A 15 5.43 -0.55 0.59
CA ALA A 15 5.86 -1.89 1.03
C ALA A 15 5.98 -2.89 -0.11
N SER A 16 5.09 -2.84 -1.09
CA SER A 16 5.03 -3.77 -2.22
C SER A 16 4.52 -3.10 -3.48
N VAL A 17 5.00 -3.59 -4.63
CA VAL A 17 4.47 -3.25 -5.96
C VAL A 17 3.63 -4.41 -6.45
N LEU A 18 2.40 -4.12 -6.88
CA LEU A 18 1.53 -5.08 -7.54
C LEU A 18 1.28 -4.64 -8.98
N VAL A 19 1.28 -5.61 -9.91
CA VAL A 19 0.98 -5.35 -11.31
C VAL A 19 -0.22 -6.17 -11.75
N TYR A 20 -1.25 -5.47 -12.19
CA TYR A 20 -2.40 -6.04 -12.86
C TYR A 20 -2.22 -5.98 -14.37
N LYS A 21 -2.57 -7.06 -15.05
CA LYS A 21 -2.55 -7.11 -16.51
C LYS A 21 -3.94 -7.42 -17.06
N LYS A 22 -4.37 -6.65 -18.05
CA LYS A 22 -5.68 -6.81 -18.67
C LYS A 22 -5.93 -8.25 -19.11
N GLY A 23 -7.02 -8.84 -18.65
CA GLY A 23 -7.44 -10.21 -18.96
C GLY A 23 -6.68 -11.31 -18.21
N GLN A 24 -5.71 -10.98 -17.36
CA GLN A 24 -4.94 -11.95 -16.56
C GLN A 24 -5.02 -11.73 -15.06
N GLY A 25 -5.55 -10.56 -14.62
CA GLY A 25 -5.59 -10.21 -13.19
C GLY A 25 -4.24 -9.73 -12.66
N VAL A 26 -4.01 -9.89 -11.36
CA VAL A 26 -2.71 -9.57 -10.73
C VAL A 26 -1.67 -10.62 -11.13
N VAL A 27 -0.67 -10.20 -11.88
CA VAL A 27 0.37 -11.07 -12.45
C VAL A 27 1.71 -10.97 -11.71
N LEU A 28 1.87 -9.96 -10.85
CA LEU A 28 3.08 -9.74 -10.07
C LEU A 28 2.73 -9.09 -8.75
N GLN A 29 3.36 -9.58 -7.69
CA GLN A 29 3.38 -8.98 -6.36
C GLN A 29 4.78 -9.16 -5.79
N GLU A 30 5.49 -8.05 -5.59
CA GLU A 30 6.87 -8.05 -5.12
C GLU A 30 7.10 -6.91 -4.12
N PRO A 31 8.01 -7.08 -3.15
CA PRO A 31 8.40 -5.99 -2.26
C PRO A 31 8.99 -4.80 -3.01
N SER A 32 8.69 -3.59 -2.55
CA SER A 32 9.27 -2.32 -3.05
C SER A 32 10.68 -2.12 -2.50
N VAL A 33 11.58 -3.07 -2.78
CA VAL A 33 12.96 -3.08 -2.28
C VAL A 33 13.92 -3.27 -3.44
N VAL A 34 15.04 -2.56 -3.38
CA VAL A 34 16.11 -2.61 -4.37
C VAL A 34 17.45 -2.77 -3.64
N ALA A 35 18.33 -3.63 -4.14
CA ALA A 35 19.71 -3.71 -3.69
C ALA A 35 20.64 -3.10 -4.74
N VAL A 36 21.47 -2.17 -4.32
CA VAL A 36 22.43 -1.47 -5.18
C VAL A 36 23.84 -1.55 -4.62
N ASP A 37 24.82 -1.57 -5.50
CA ASP A 37 26.21 -1.34 -5.09
C ASP A 37 26.40 0.17 -4.85
N ARG A 38 26.88 0.53 -3.65
CA ARG A 38 27.04 1.94 -3.22
C ARG A 38 28.08 2.71 -4.02
N PHE A 39 29.08 2.02 -4.57
CA PHE A 39 30.18 2.66 -5.27
C PHE A 39 29.90 2.86 -6.75
N THR A 40 29.27 1.86 -7.36
CA THR A 40 28.99 1.88 -8.80
C THR A 40 27.57 2.33 -9.13
N GLY A 41 26.64 2.29 -8.15
CA GLY A 41 25.22 2.51 -8.37
C GLY A 41 24.55 1.38 -9.17
N GLU A 42 25.24 0.24 -9.36
CA GLU A 42 24.69 -0.90 -10.11
C GLU A 42 23.54 -1.55 -9.35
N LEU A 43 22.49 -1.90 -10.10
CA LEU A 43 21.33 -2.62 -9.59
C LEU A 43 21.69 -4.11 -9.45
N LEU A 44 21.70 -4.62 -8.21
CA LEU A 44 22.07 -6.00 -7.91
C LEU A 44 20.86 -6.92 -7.77
N ALA A 45 19.78 -6.44 -7.15
CA ALA A 45 18.55 -7.22 -6.96
C ALA A 45 17.33 -6.29 -6.83
N VAL A 46 16.14 -6.82 -7.12
CA VAL A 46 14.85 -6.13 -6.98
C VAL A 46 13.81 -7.07 -6.36
N GLY A 47 12.89 -6.53 -5.58
CA GLY A 47 11.77 -7.28 -5.03
C GLY A 47 12.17 -8.23 -3.91
N GLU A 48 11.66 -9.46 -3.93
CA GLU A 48 11.88 -10.44 -2.86
C GLU A 48 13.38 -10.80 -2.69
N GLU A 49 14.14 -10.80 -3.77
CA GLU A 49 15.58 -11.06 -3.71
C GLU A 49 16.30 -9.95 -2.92
N ALA A 50 16.00 -8.68 -3.21
CA ALA A 50 16.55 -7.54 -2.49
C ALA A 50 16.06 -7.51 -1.02
N ARG A 51 14.78 -7.83 -0.77
CA ARG A 51 14.23 -7.91 0.60
C ARG A 51 14.98 -8.90 1.48
N ARG A 52 15.42 -10.04 0.95
CA ARG A 52 16.22 -11.03 1.69
C ARG A 52 17.58 -10.49 2.13
N MET A 53 18.06 -9.43 1.48
CA MET A 53 19.34 -8.80 1.76
C MET A 53 19.25 -7.73 2.86
N ILE A 54 18.06 -7.20 3.19
CA ILE A 54 17.88 -6.19 4.25
C ILE A 54 18.49 -6.68 5.57
N GLY A 55 19.37 -5.85 6.15
CA GLY A 55 20.07 -6.11 7.41
C GLY A 55 21.16 -7.20 7.34
N LYS A 56 21.54 -7.64 6.13
CA LYS A 56 22.56 -8.69 5.92
C LYS A 56 23.61 -8.32 4.88
N THR A 57 23.58 -7.10 4.39
CA THR A 57 24.52 -6.62 3.35
C THR A 57 25.86 -6.22 3.93
N PRO A 58 26.96 -6.48 3.20
CA PRO A 58 28.27 -5.85 3.49
C PRO A 58 28.22 -4.35 3.19
N GLU A 59 29.27 -3.61 3.56
CA GLU A 59 29.31 -2.13 3.46
C GLU A 59 29.13 -1.59 2.04
N ASN A 60 29.55 -2.33 1.03
CA ASN A 60 29.45 -1.93 -0.37
C ASN A 60 28.06 -2.16 -0.98
N ILE A 61 27.17 -2.88 -0.32
CA ILE A 61 25.82 -3.17 -0.82
C ILE A 61 24.78 -2.53 0.09
N GLU A 62 23.82 -1.84 -0.49
CA GLU A 62 22.70 -1.24 0.21
C GLU A 62 21.38 -1.79 -0.31
N ALA A 63 20.54 -2.32 0.60
CA ALA A 63 19.16 -2.68 0.30
C ALA A 63 18.25 -1.54 0.79
N VAL A 64 17.60 -0.85 -0.14
CA VAL A 64 16.81 0.36 0.12
C VAL A 64 15.37 0.21 -0.38
N ARG A 65 14.47 0.98 0.24
CA ARG A 65 13.11 1.21 -0.25
C ARG A 65 13.09 2.55 -0.98
N PRO A 66 12.94 2.58 -2.31
CA PRO A 66 12.96 3.83 -3.08
C PRO A 66 11.68 4.65 -2.95
N LEU A 67 10.66 4.07 -2.33
CA LEU A 67 9.39 4.70 -1.98
C LEU A 67 9.27 4.78 -0.46
N ARG A 68 8.87 5.95 0.06
CA ARG A 68 8.58 6.16 1.48
C ARG A 68 7.33 7.01 1.63
N ASP A 69 6.47 6.64 2.57
CA ASP A 69 5.24 7.40 2.88
C ASP A 69 4.41 7.76 1.64
N GLY A 70 4.29 6.80 0.71
CA GLY A 70 3.53 6.97 -0.53
C GLY A 70 4.19 7.81 -1.62
N VAL A 71 5.45 8.25 -1.43
CA VAL A 71 6.14 9.13 -2.39
C VAL A 71 7.50 8.57 -2.82
N ILE A 72 7.96 8.99 -3.99
CA ILE A 72 9.28 8.65 -4.52
C ILE A 72 10.35 9.40 -3.71
N SER A 73 11.22 8.65 -3.02
CA SER A 73 12.36 9.20 -2.28
C SER A 73 13.67 9.19 -3.11
N ASP A 74 13.76 8.28 -4.07
CA ASP A 74 14.88 8.14 -5.00
C ASP A 74 14.35 7.86 -6.41
N PHE A 75 14.48 8.86 -7.29
CA PHE A 75 13.94 8.83 -8.65
C PHE A 75 14.60 7.75 -9.51
N ASP A 76 15.93 7.69 -9.55
CA ASP A 76 16.68 6.79 -10.42
C ASP A 76 16.47 5.33 -10.03
N THR A 77 16.49 5.06 -8.73
CA THR A 77 16.26 3.71 -8.21
C THR A 77 14.81 3.28 -8.42
N THR A 78 13.84 4.19 -8.25
CA THR A 78 12.42 3.92 -8.54
C THR A 78 12.20 3.62 -10.03
N GLU A 79 12.81 4.39 -10.93
CA GLU A 79 12.70 4.17 -12.36
C GLU A 79 13.18 2.76 -12.75
N ARG A 80 14.35 2.36 -12.25
CA ARG A 80 14.91 1.03 -12.51
C ARG A 80 14.03 -0.08 -11.94
N MET A 81 13.46 0.13 -10.76
CA MET A 81 12.53 -0.80 -10.13
C MET A 81 11.25 -0.96 -10.97
N ILE A 82 10.62 0.13 -11.39
CA ILE A 82 9.42 0.11 -12.24
C ILE A 82 9.72 -0.57 -13.57
N ARG A 83 10.83 -0.24 -14.21
CA ARG A 83 11.28 -0.87 -15.46
C ARG A 83 11.40 -2.39 -15.31
N TYR A 84 12.05 -2.84 -14.24
CA TYR A 84 12.19 -4.27 -13.94
C TYR A 84 10.82 -4.95 -13.80
N PHE A 85 9.86 -4.34 -13.09
CA PHE A 85 8.53 -4.91 -12.93
C PHE A 85 7.71 -4.90 -14.22
N ILE A 86 7.84 -3.86 -15.04
CA ILE A 86 7.24 -3.83 -16.39
C ILE A 86 7.79 -4.97 -17.23
N GLU A 87 9.12 -5.12 -17.32
CA GLU A 87 9.76 -6.18 -18.09
C GLU A 87 9.37 -7.59 -17.61
N LYS A 88 9.27 -7.77 -16.30
CA LYS A 88 8.85 -9.05 -15.70
C LYS A 88 7.39 -9.39 -15.99
N SER A 89 6.52 -8.38 -16.12
CA SER A 89 5.07 -8.55 -16.32
C SER A 89 4.69 -8.70 -17.81
N VAL A 90 5.37 -7.99 -18.72
CA VAL A 90 5.03 -7.99 -20.15
C VAL A 90 6.05 -8.68 -21.04
N GLY A 91 7.22 -9.05 -20.50
CA GLY A 91 8.34 -9.68 -21.19
C GLY A 91 9.38 -8.67 -21.67
N LYS A 92 10.65 -9.13 -21.84
CA LYS A 92 11.80 -8.26 -22.21
C LYS A 92 11.74 -7.69 -23.63
N HIS A 93 11.01 -8.32 -24.55
CA HIS A 93 10.96 -7.95 -25.97
C HIS A 93 9.59 -7.40 -26.36
N TRP A 94 9.18 -6.34 -25.73
CA TRP A 94 7.95 -5.63 -26.05
C TRP A 94 8.16 -4.71 -27.27
N PHE A 95 7.83 -5.18 -28.41
CA PHE A 95 7.83 -4.37 -29.64
C PHE A 95 6.90 -3.14 -29.57
N ARG A 96 6.02 -3.10 -28.55
CA ARG A 96 5.06 -2.01 -28.30
C ARG A 96 5.01 -1.72 -26.83
N LYS A 97 5.31 -0.47 -26.50
CA LYS A 97 5.27 0.04 -25.13
C LYS A 97 3.86 -0.10 -24.54
N PRO A 98 3.69 -0.58 -23.29
CA PRO A 98 2.40 -0.69 -22.65
C PRO A 98 1.83 0.70 -22.31
N ARG A 99 0.50 0.81 -22.25
CA ARG A 99 -0.16 1.88 -21.52
C ARG A 99 -0.24 1.45 -20.06
N ILE A 100 0.04 2.37 -19.15
CA ILE A 100 0.16 2.08 -17.73
C ILE A 100 -0.74 3.02 -16.93
N ALA A 101 -1.60 2.47 -16.07
CA ALA A 101 -2.22 3.22 -15.00
C ALA A 101 -1.41 3.03 -13.72
N VAL A 102 -1.18 4.11 -12.96
CA VAL A 102 -0.50 4.09 -11.66
C VAL A 102 -1.38 4.81 -10.65
N CYS A 103 -1.49 4.26 -9.44
CA CYS A 103 -2.18 4.92 -8.35
C CYS A 103 -1.22 5.86 -7.59
N VAL A 104 -1.82 6.86 -6.96
CA VAL A 104 -1.14 7.82 -6.08
C VAL A 104 -2.04 8.11 -4.87
N PRO A 105 -1.47 8.40 -3.68
CA PRO A 105 -2.26 8.81 -2.51
C PRO A 105 -3.14 10.04 -2.79
N SER A 106 -4.24 10.18 -2.07
CA SER A 106 -5.24 11.24 -2.32
C SER A 106 -4.75 12.67 -2.04
N LYS A 107 -3.66 12.83 -1.30
CA LYS A 107 -3.11 14.14 -0.88
C LYS A 107 -1.68 14.40 -1.39
N VAL A 108 -1.29 13.77 -2.49
CA VAL A 108 0.00 14.06 -3.14
C VAL A 108 0.01 15.46 -3.74
N THR A 109 1.17 16.10 -3.69
CA THR A 109 1.40 17.38 -4.38
C THR A 109 1.50 17.17 -5.89
N GLU A 110 1.26 18.24 -6.68
CA GLU A 110 1.44 18.21 -8.13
C GLU A 110 2.88 17.82 -8.55
N VAL A 111 3.87 18.14 -7.72
CA VAL A 111 5.27 17.77 -7.98
C VAL A 111 5.45 16.27 -7.82
N GLU A 112 4.94 15.67 -6.74
CA GLU A 112 5.00 14.24 -6.49
C GLU A 112 4.23 13.46 -7.55
N ARG A 113 3.03 13.95 -7.93
CA ARG A 113 2.22 13.37 -9.00
C ARG A 113 2.98 13.32 -10.34
N ARG A 114 3.61 14.44 -10.71
CA ARG A 114 4.45 14.53 -11.92
C ARG A 114 5.66 13.61 -11.85
N ALA A 115 6.29 13.49 -10.68
CA ALA A 115 7.41 12.58 -10.48
C ALA A 115 7.01 11.13 -10.77
N VAL A 116 5.86 10.65 -10.28
CA VAL A 116 5.33 9.31 -10.57
C VAL A 116 5.04 9.14 -12.05
N GLU A 117 4.38 10.12 -12.69
CA GLU A 117 4.07 10.09 -14.12
C GLU A 117 5.34 10.02 -14.97
N GLU A 118 6.31 10.89 -14.69
CA GLU A 118 7.56 10.95 -15.45
C GLU A 118 8.43 9.71 -15.25
N THR A 119 8.57 9.25 -14.01
CA THR A 119 9.31 8.01 -13.70
C THR A 119 8.71 6.82 -14.45
N THR A 120 7.38 6.69 -14.45
CA THR A 120 6.69 5.61 -15.14
C THR A 120 6.86 5.71 -16.67
N ARG A 121 6.85 6.93 -17.22
CA ARG A 121 7.08 7.17 -18.65
C ARG A 121 8.49 6.80 -19.07
N ILE A 122 9.50 7.20 -18.30
CA ILE A 122 10.91 6.89 -18.54
C ILE A 122 11.15 5.40 -18.38
N ALA A 123 10.52 4.75 -17.39
CA ALA A 123 10.58 3.31 -17.19
C ALA A 123 10.02 2.50 -18.37
N GLY A 124 9.25 3.16 -19.28
CA GLY A 124 8.90 2.57 -20.57
C GLY A 124 7.43 2.59 -20.95
N ALA A 125 6.57 3.31 -20.24
CA ALA A 125 5.18 3.48 -20.63
C ALA A 125 5.05 4.26 -21.95
N SER A 126 4.09 3.87 -22.80
CA SER A 126 3.69 4.67 -23.96
C SER A 126 2.74 5.81 -23.59
N HIS A 127 1.91 5.55 -22.59
CA HIS A 127 0.98 6.51 -21.99
C HIS A 127 0.81 6.17 -20.52
N VAL A 128 0.70 7.20 -19.66
CA VAL A 128 0.51 7.05 -18.22
C VAL A 128 -0.83 7.66 -17.82
N TYR A 129 -1.63 6.89 -17.09
CA TYR A 129 -2.87 7.32 -16.46
C TYR A 129 -2.65 7.35 -14.95
N ILE A 130 -3.08 8.41 -14.29
CA ILE A 130 -2.99 8.52 -12.83
C ILE A 130 -4.39 8.39 -12.24
N ILE A 131 -4.52 7.56 -11.21
CA ILE A 131 -5.74 7.39 -10.40
C ILE A 131 -5.40 7.56 -8.92
N GLU A 132 -6.32 8.09 -8.12
CA GLU A 132 -6.13 8.16 -6.67
C GLU A 132 -6.37 6.80 -6.01
N GLU A 133 -5.50 6.43 -5.04
CA GLU A 133 -5.52 5.14 -4.34
C GLU A 133 -6.90 4.78 -3.78
N PRO A 134 -7.64 5.66 -3.05
CA PRO A 134 -8.93 5.27 -2.50
C PRO A 134 -10.00 5.01 -3.58
N ILE A 135 -9.93 5.69 -4.76
CA ILE A 135 -10.82 5.39 -5.87
C ILE A 135 -10.48 4.03 -6.47
N ALA A 136 -9.18 3.75 -6.67
CA ALA A 136 -8.73 2.44 -7.12
C ALA A 136 -9.13 1.34 -6.13
N ALA A 137 -8.91 1.56 -4.83
CA ALA A 137 -9.31 0.64 -3.76
C ALA A 137 -10.82 0.33 -3.80
N ALA A 138 -11.67 1.35 -3.97
CA ALA A 138 -13.12 1.18 -4.09
C ALA A 138 -13.50 0.33 -5.31
N ILE A 139 -12.93 0.63 -6.48
CA ILE A 139 -13.17 -0.14 -7.71
C ILE A 139 -12.72 -1.59 -7.53
N GLY A 140 -11.56 -1.80 -6.91
CA GLY A 140 -11.00 -3.12 -6.65
C GLY A 140 -11.85 -3.94 -5.70
N ALA A 141 -12.34 -3.32 -4.62
CA ALA A 141 -13.27 -3.91 -3.65
C ALA A 141 -14.68 -4.16 -4.22
N GLY A 142 -14.94 -3.82 -5.49
CA GLY A 142 -16.22 -4.05 -6.14
C GLY A 142 -17.30 -3.03 -5.79
N ILE A 143 -16.95 -1.88 -5.25
CA ILE A 143 -17.87 -0.79 -4.98
C ILE A 143 -18.26 -0.11 -6.30
N ASP A 144 -19.54 0.05 -6.56
CA ASP A 144 -20.04 0.85 -7.68
C ASP A 144 -19.94 2.35 -7.32
N ILE A 145 -18.81 2.94 -7.69
CA ILE A 145 -18.50 4.34 -7.37
C ILE A 145 -19.37 5.36 -8.12
N ASN A 146 -20.04 4.96 -9.22
CA ASN A 146 -20.83 5.88 -10.05
C ASN A 146 -22.20 6.19 -9.47
N ARG A 147 -22.64 5.48 -8.45
CA ARG A 147 -23.93 5.71 -7.79
C ARG A 147 -23.92 7.00 -7.00
N ALA A 148 -25.09 7.68 -6.97
CA ALA A 148 -25.34 8.82 -6.08
C ALA A 148 -25.57 8.31 -4.65
N CYS A 149 -24.52 7.78 -4.02
CA CYS A 149 -24.56 7.16 -2.71
C CYS A 149 -23.17 7.24 -2.06
N GLY A 150 -23.11 7.58 -0.77
CA GLY A 150 -21.87 7.64 0.00
C GLY A 150 -21.26 6.26 0.21
N SER A 151 -20.02 6.07 -0.21
CA SER A 151 -19.22 4.87 0.08
C SER A 151 -17.91 5.31 0.74
N MET A 152 -17.61 4.77 1.91
CA MET A 152 -16.36 5.08 2.61
C MET A 152 -15.37 3.94 2.48
N VAL A 153 -14.15 4.28 2.08
CA VAL A 153 -13.02 3.36 1.97
C VAL A 153 -11.89 3.82 2.88
N VAL A 154 -11.27 2.87 3.57
CA VAL A 154 -10.07 3.06 4.40
C VAL A 154 -9.01 2.11 3.87
N ASP A 155 -8.06 2.63 3.13
CA ASP A 155 -6.95 1.87 2.56
C ASP A 155 -5.72 2.03 3.45
N ILE A 156 -5.34 0.95 4.17
CA ILE A 156 -4.19 0.95 5.07
C ILE A 156 -3.04 0.22 4.38
N GLY A 157 -2.16 1.00 3.74
CA GLY A 157 -1.01 0.49 3.01
C GLY A 157 0.21 0.18 3.88
N GLY A 158 1.41 0.26 3.28
CA GLY A 158 2.69 0.16 3.97
C GLY A 158 3.13 1.48 4.59
N GLY A 159 3.10 2.58 3.82
CA GLY A 159 3.56 3.91 4.24
C GLY A 159 2.44 4.88 4.57
N THR A 160 1.28 4.77 3.93
CA THR A 160 0.15 5.68 4.05
C THR A 160 -1.13 4.95 4.39
N THR A 161 -2.04 5.66 5.05
CA THR A 161 -3.45 5.30 5.14
C THR A 161 -4.27 6.37 4.44
N ASP A 162 -4.98 5.95 3.40
CA ASP A 162 -5.84 6.79 2.58
C ASP A 162 -7.30 6.52 2.91
N ILE A 163 -8.02 7.58 3.28
CA ILE A 163 -9.41 7.50 3.71
C ILE A 163 -10.23 8.43 2.83
N ALA A 164 -11.29 7.92 2.22
CA ALA A 164 -12.15 8.72 1.37
C ALA A 164 -13.62 8.32 1.44
N VAL A 165 -14.48 9.32 1.29
CA VAL A 165 -15.89 9.17 0.96
C VAL A 165 -16.07 9.45 -0.52
N ILE A 166 -16.59 8.48 -1.24
CA ILE A 166 -16.71 8.48 -2.70
C ILE A 166 -18.20 8.49 -3.06
N SER A 167 -18.56 9.32 -4.03
CA SER A 167 -19.91 9.37 -4.63
C SER A 167 -19.80 9.90 -6.05
N LEU A 168 -20.63 9.42 -6.97
CA LEU A 168 -20.69 9.87 -8.38
C LEU A 168 -19.33 9.86 -9.08
N GLY A 169 -18.50 8.86 -8.80
CA GLY A 169 -17.21 8.65 -9.44
C GLY A 169 -16.05 9.53 -8.91
N GLY A 170 -16.28 10.32 -7.85
CA GLY A 170 -15.27 11.23 -7.31
C GLY A 170 -15.16 11.21 -5.78
N ASN A 171 -14.01 11.68 -5.28
CA ASN A 171 -13.81 11.91 -3.85
C ASN A 171 -14.59 13.14 -3.40
N VAL A 172 -15.49 12.97 -2.43
CA VAL A 172 -16.24 14.05 -1.78
C VAL A 172 -15.44 14.64 -0.62
N VAL A 173 -14.94 13.75 0.24
CA VAL A 173 -14.04 14.08 1.34
C VAL A 173 -12.95 13.04 1.36
N SER A 174 -11.70 13.46 1.50
CA SER A 174 -10.59 12.52 1.63
C SER A 174 -9.49 13.07 2.53
N THR A 175 -8.72 12.17 3.12
CA THR A 175 -7.46 12.46 3.80
C THR A 175 -6.48 11.34 3.58
N SER A 176 -5.20 11.68 3.64
CA SER A 176 -4.09 10.72 3.62
C SER A 176 -3.19 11.05 4.81
N ILE A 177 -2.87 10.04 5.61
CA ILE A 177 -1.95 10.16 6.73
C ILE A 177 -0.75 9.25 6.55
N LYS A 178 0.42 9.71 6.98
CA LYS A 178 1.66 8.93 7.01
C LYS A 178 1.69 8.07 8.28
N MET A 179 0.76 7.13 8.36
CA MET A 179 0.62 6.17 9.46
C MET A 179 0.04 4.89 8.89
N ALA A 180 0.86 3.83 8.80
CA ALA A 180 0.50 2.57 8.17
C ALA A 180 1.44 1.43 8.59
N GLY A 181 1.53 0.37 7.80
CA GLY A 181 2.25 -0.87 8.12
C GLY A 181 3.68 -0.70 8.61
N ASP A 182 4.46 0.18 7.98
CA ASP A 182 5.86 0.44 8.36
C ASP A 182 5.97 1.17 9.71
N HIS A 183 5.00 2.01 10.03
CA HIS A 183 4.93 2.71 11.32
C HIS A 183 4.60 1.75 12.48
N PHE A 184 3.79 0.73 12.23
CA PHE A 184 3.58 -0.36 13.19
C PHE A 184 4.87 -1.13 13.46
N ASP A 185 5.65 -1.44 12.41
CA ASP A 185 6.94 -2.12 12.56
C ASP A 185 7.94 -1.28 13.37
N ASP A 186 8.03 0.01 13.09
CA ASP A 186 8.85 0.96 13.84
C ASP A 186 8.42 1.07 15.32
N ALA A 187 7.11 1.07 15.58
CA ALA A 187 6.57 1.10 16.93
C ALA A 187 6.95 -0.16 17.72
N ILE A 188 6.87 -1.33 17.08
CA ILE A 188 7.29 -2.60 17.64
C ILE A 188 8.81 -2.59 17.95
N ILE A 189 9.65 -2.14 17.01
CA ILE A 189 11.11 -2.02 17.24
C ILE A 189 11.42 -1.14 18.44
N LYS A 190 10.76 0.03 18.54
CA LYS A 190 10.90 0.96 19.67
C LYS A 190 10.44 0.34 20.98
N TYR A 191 9.33 -0.39 20.96
CA TYR A 191 8.80 -1.10 22.13
C TYR A 191 9.77 -2.17 22.63
N MET A 192 10.26 -3.03 21.74
CA MET A 192 11.23 -4.09 22.05
C MET A 192 12.51 -3.52 22.66
N LYS A 193 13.00 -2.41 22.11
CA LYS A 193 14.16 -1.71 22.64
C LYS A 193 13.91 -1.17 24.06
N ARG A 194 12.76 -0.54 24.27
CA ARG A 194 12.42 0.13 25.55
C ARG A 194 12.05 -0.87 26.65
N LYS A 195 11.22 -1.86 26.32
CA LYS A 195 10.64 -2.79 27.32
C LYS A 195 11.55 -3.97 27.62
N HIS A 196 12.21 -4.50 26.61
CA HIS A 196 12.99 -5.72 26.71
C HIS A 196 14.51 -5.50 26.55
N ASN A 197 14.97 -4.26 26.38
CA ASN A 197 16.36 -3.95 26.05
C ASN A 197 16.89 -4.78 24.88
N MET A 198 16.02 -5.11 23.91
CA MET A 198 16.35 -5.97 22.79
C MET A 198 16.26 -5.20 21.47
N LEU A 199 17.32 -5.29 20.67
CA LEU A 199 17.33 -4.77 19.30
C LEU A 199 16.93 -5.87 18.33
N ILE A 200 15.84 -5.62 17.61
CA ILE A 200 15.35 -6.48 16.51
C ILE A 200 15.39 -5.70 15.18
N GLY A 201 15.42 -6.42 14.06
CA GLY A 201 15.36 -5.82 12.73
C GLY A 201 13.92 -5.70 12.22
N GLU A 202 13.74 -4.91 11.14
CA GLU A 202 12.44 -4.67 10.47
C GLU A 202 11.68 -5.96 10.15
N ARG A 203 12.36 -6.97 9.59
CA ARG A 203 11.74 -8.26 9.26
C ARG A 203 11.19 -9.01 10.48
N THR A 204 11.83 -8.85 11.63
CA THR A 204 11.36 -9.46 12.87
C THR A 204 10.15 -8.71 13.41
N ALA A 205 10.15 -7.38 13.31
CA ALA A 205 9.01 -6.55 13.70
C ALA A 205 7.79 -6.84 12.80
N GLU A 206 7.98 -6.90 11.48
CA GLU A 206 6.93 -7.28 10.53
C GLU A 206 6.37 -8.68 10.85
N ALA A 207 7.23 -9.65 11.18
CA ALA A 207 6.78 -10.98 11.57
C ALA A 207 5.97 -10.96 12.88
N LEU A 208 6.35 -10.16 13.86
CA LEU A 208 5.57 -9.95 15.09
C LEU A 208 4.21 -9.33 14.79
N LYS A 209 4.17 -8.27 13.99
CA LYS A 209 2.92 -7.63 13.54
C LYS A 209 1.97 -8.62 12.88
N ILE A 210 2.46 -9.40 11.92
CA ILE A 210 1.63 -10.33 11.14
C ILE A 210 1.14 -11.52 11.98
N ASN A 211 2.00 -12.09 12.86
CA ASN A 211 1.67 -13.34 13.53
C ASN A 211 0.93 -13.16 14.86
N ILE A 212 1.25 -12.11 15.61
CA ILE A 212 0.68 -11.87 16.95
C ILE A 212 0.24 -10.41 17.16
N GLY A 213 0.32 -9.55 16.13
CA GLY A 213 -0.16 -8.18 16.21
C GLY A 213 -1.68 -8.11 16.33
N THR A 214 -2.15 -7.21 17.17
CA THR A 214 -3.58 -6.95 17.35
C THR A 214 -3.84 -5.47 17.65
N ALA A 215 -4.88 -4.92 17.03
CA ALA A 215 -5.42 -3.60 17.35
C ALA A 215 -6.52 -3.66 18.43
N TYR A 216 -7.01 -4.86 18.76
CA TYR A 216 -8.15 -5.06 19.66
C TYR A 216 -7.95 -6.29 20.55
N SER A 217 -8.11 -6.10 21.86
CA SER A 217 -7.88 -7.17 22.86
C SER A 217 -9.20 -7.86 23.20
N ASP A 218 -9.59 -8.88 22.44
CA ASP A 218 -10.80 -9.68 22.69
C ASP A 218 -10.56 -11.20 22.57
N THR A 219 -9.31 -11.63 22.44
CA THR A 219 -8.94 -13.03 22.25
C THR A 219 -7.95 -13.50 23.32
N ASP A 220 -7.72 -14.81 23.34
CA ASP A 220 -6.65 -15.41 24.14
C ASP A 220 -5.28 -14.85 23.75
N VAL A 221 -4.44 -14.66 24.74
CA VAL A 221 -3.08 -14.13 24.54
C VAL A 221 -2.25 -15.12 23.73
N VAL A 222 -1.85 -14.68 22.54
CA VAL A 222 -0.93 -15.43 21.67
C VAL A 222 0.51 -15.04 21.99
N THR A 223 1.43 -16.01 21.89
CA THR A 223 2.85 -15.76 22.19
C THR A 223 3.74 -16.17 21.02
N MET A 224 4.84 -15.45 20.83
CA MET A 224 5.86 -15.75 19.83
C MET A 224 7.27 -15.62 20.41
N ASP A 225 8.15 -16.55 20.05
CA ASP A 225 9.56 -16.47 20.39
C ASP A 225 10.31 -15.56 19.40
N VAL A 226 11.07 -14.59 19.92
CA VAL A 226 11.79 -13.60 19.14
C VAL A 226 13.26 -13.61 19.47
N SER A 227 14.11 -13.64 18.45
CA SER A 227 15.56 -13.52 18.57
C SER A 227 16.02 -12.13 18.18
N GLY A 228 16.96 -11.58 18.94
CA GLY A 228 17.54 -10.29 18.70
C GLY A 228 18.88 -10.13 19.41
N ARG A 229 19.39 -8.90 19.51
CA ARG A 229 20.58 -8.58 20.30
C ARG A 229 20.18 -7.90 21.60
N ASP A 230 20.57 -8.49 22.72
CA ASP A 230 20.46 -7.88 24.04
C ASP A 230 21.36 -6.64 24.10
N LEU A 231 20.80 -5.49 24.45
CA LEU A 231 21.50 -4.22 24.51
C LEU A 231 22.32 -4.02 25.79
N ILE A 232 22.11 -4.86 26.81
CA ILE A 232 22.84 -4.78 28.09
C ILE A 232 24.20 -5.47 27.94
N ASN A 233 24.23 -6.70 27.42
CA ASN A 233 25.44 -7.52 27.30
C ASN A 233 25.99 -7.61 25.85
N GLY A 234 25.24 -7.12 24.85
CA GLY A 234 25.62 -7.13 23.43
C GLY A 234 25.49 -8.48 22.73
N LEU A 235 24.99 -9.52 23.40
CA LEU A 235 24.94 -10.88 22.88
C LEU A 235 23.59 -11.20 22.22
N PRO A 236 23.55 -12.20 21.31
CA PRO A 236 22.29 -12.74 20.83
C PRO A 236 21.45 -13.31 21.98
N ALA A 237 20.18 -12.97 22.00
CA ALA A 237 19.23 -13.43 23.00
C ALA A 237 17.89 -13.82 22.36
N LYS A 238 17.13 -14.65 23.06
CA LYS A 238 15.79 -15.06 22.66
C LYS A 238 14.82 -14.81 23.81
N ILE A 239 13.69 -14.20 23.50
CA ILE A 239 12.63 -13.92 24.48
C ILE A 239 11.27 -14.35 23.92
N LYS A 240 10.30 -14.49 24.79
CA LYS A 240 8.89 -14.69 24.43
C LYS A 240 8.16 -13.37 24.57
N VAL A 241 7.38 -13.02 23.52
CA VAL A 241 6.59 -11.79 23.43
C VAL A 241 5.12 -12.16 23.24
N THR A 242 4.21 -11.32 23.71
CA THR A 242 2.77 -11.58 23.70
C THR A 242 2.02 -10.66 22.77
N SER A 243 0.80 -11.05 22.33
CA SER A 243 -0.11 -10.20 21.57
C SER A 243 -0.53 -8.93 22.33
N ASP A 244 -0.66 -8.99 23.66
CA ASP A 244 -0.95 -7.82 24.47
C ASP A 244 0.15 -6.78 24.41
N GLU A 245 1.42 -7.24 24.42
CA GLU A 245 2.57 -6.35 24.24
C GLU A 245 2.59 -5.70 22.84
N MET A 246 2.17 -6.44 21.80
CA MET A 246 2.05 -5.88 20.45
C MET A 246 0.92 -4.88 20.36
N ASN A 247 -0.22 -5.12 21.03
CA ASN A 247 -1.30 -4.15 21.15
C ASN A 247 -0.80 -2.86 21.83
N GLU A 248 -0.09 -2.98 22.96
CA GLU A 248 0.50 -1.82 23.65
C GLU A 248 1.46 -1.06 22.73
N ALA A 249 2.32 -1.77 22.00
CA ALA A 249 3.31 -1.18 21.12
C ALA A 249 2.68 -0.37 19.96
N MET A 250 1.60 -0.89 19.36
CA MET A 250 0.97 -0.33 18.16
C MET A 250 -0.20 0.61 18.44
N ARG A 251 -0.59 0.80 19.70
CA ARG A 251 -1.78 1.55 20.09
C ARG A 251 -1.82 2.95 19.50
N GLU A 252 -0.74 3.73 19.64
CA GLU A 252 -0.69 5.09 19.12
C GLU A 252 -0.91 5.16 17.60
N CYS A 253 -0.38 4.16 16.87
CA CYS A 253 -0.56 4.09 15.43
C CYS A 253 -2.01 3.75 15.06
N SER A 254 -2.62 2.79 15.77
CA SER A 254 -4.02 2.40 15.54
C SER A 254 -4.99 3.54 15.86
N GLU A 255 -4.78 4.25 16.96
CA GLU A 255 -5.60 5.42 17.33
C GLU A 255 -5.48 6.55 16.31
N ALA A 256 -4.28 6.83 15.79
CA ALA A 256 -4.10 7.85 14.75
C ALA A 256 -4.89 7.53 13.47
N ILE A 257 -5.00 6.25 13.09
CA ILE A 257 -5.84 5.84 11.96
C ILE A 257 -7.32 6.06 12.27
N VAL A 258 -7.78 5.70 13.48
CA VAL A 258 -9.16 5.92 13.91
C VAL A 258 -9.50 7.41 13.93
N ASP A 259 -8.61 8.26 14.45
CA ASP A 259 -8.79 9.71 14.46
C ASP A 259 -8.95 10.28 13.05
N ALA A 260 -8.19 9.76 12.08
CA ALA A 260 -8.32 10.15 10.68
C ALA A 260 -9.66 9.69 10.06
N VAL A 261 -10.18 8.51 10.44
CA VAL A 261 -11.52 8.05 10.06
C VAL A 261 -12.59 8.98 10.60
N HIS A 262 -12.51 9.35 11.89
CA HIS A 262 -13.40 10.33 12.51
C HIS A 262 -13.39 11.68 11.78
N TYR A 263 -12.18 12.19 11.49
CA TYR A 263 -12.02 13.46 10.77
C TYR A 263 -12.74 13.46 9.42
N VAL A 264 -12.67 12.36 8.67
CA VAL A 264 -13.35 12.26 7.37
C VAL A 264 -14.87 12.18 7.56
N LEU A 265 -15.35 11.40 8.54
CA LEU A 265 -16.78 11.29 8.86
C LEU A 265 -17.37 12.65 9.28
N GLU A 266 -16.68 13.42 10.12
CA GLU A 266 -17.10 14.76 10.56
C GLU A 266 -17.24 15.77 9.42
N LYS A 267 -16.44 15.62 8.35
CA LYS A 267 -16.48 16.48 7.16
C LYS A 267 -17.45 15.98 6.09
N THR A 268 -18.00 14.79 6.26
CA THR A 268 -18.88 14.17 5.29
C THR A 268 -20.26 14.83 5.31
N PRO A 269 -20.84 15.19 4.16
CA PRO A 269 -22.22 15.68 4.08
C PRO A 269 -23.21 14.71 4.74
N PRO A 270 -24.28 15.21 5.41
CA PRO A 270 -25.21 14.39 6.19
C PRO A 270 -25.84 13.23 5.42
N GLU A 271 -26.23 13.44 4.16
CA GLU A 271 -26.85 12.42 3.32
C GLU A 271 -25.89 11.26 3.03
N LEU A 272 -24.62 11.58 2.75
CA LEU A 272 -23.59 10.57 2.52
C LEU A 272 -23.18 9.88 3.82
N ALA A 273 -23.19 10.59 4.94
CA ALA A 273 -22.94 9.99 6.26
C ALA A 273 -24.03 8.99 6.64
N ALA A 274 -25.31 9.27 6.29
CA ALA A 274 -26.41 8.33 6.45
C ALA A 274 -26.19 7.06 5.62
N ASP A 275 -25.81 7.19 4.35
CA ASP A 275 -25.47 6.06 3.48
C ASP A 275 -24.37 5.18 4.09
N ILE A 276 -23.29 5.81 4.61
CA ILE A 276 -22.15 5.11 5.22
C ILE A 276 -22.60 4.38 6.50
N SER A 277 -23.46 4.99 7.31
CA SER A 277 -23.98 4.35 8.52
C SER A 277 -24.73 3.05 8.22
N GLU A 278 -25.45 2.99 7.10
CA GLU A 278 -26.19 1.79 6.68
C GLU A 278 -25.30 0.75 5.99
N ARG A 279 -24.37 1.19 5.14
CA ARG A 279 -23.55 0.32 4.28
C ARG A 279 -22.25 -0.12 4.93
N GLY A 280 -21.77 0.65 5.89
CA GLY A 280 -20.50 0.40 6.56
C GLY A 280 -19.28 1.03 5.85
N ILE A 281 -18.14 0.81 6.45
CA ILE A 281 -16.79 1.22 5.98
C ILE A 281 -16.13 0.01 5.35
N VAL A 282 -15.58 0.16 4.15
CA VAL A 282 -14.80 -0.89 3.47
C VAL A 282 -13.32 -0.65 3.72
N MET A 283 -12.62 -1.64 4.24
CA MET A 283 -11.20 -1.59 4.56
C MET A 283 -10.41 -2.36 3.52
N THR A 284 -9.34 -1.75 3.02
CA THR A 284 -8.42 -2.32 2.03
C THR A 284 -6.97 -2.13 2.46
N GLY A 285 -6.02 -2.66 1.67
CA GLY A 285 -4.60 -2.61 1.97
C GLY A 285 -4.14 -3.67 2.97
N GLY A 286 -2.84 -3.90 3.02
CA GLY A 286 -2.25 -4.95 3.89
C GLY A 286 -2.38 -4.66 5.38
N GLY A 287 -2.39 -3.38 5.78
CA GLY A 287 -2.56 -2.98 7.17
C GLY A 287 -3.97 -3.22 7.71
N SER A 288 -4.99 -3.31 6.84
CA SER A 288 -6.37 -3.67 7.24
C SER A 288 -6.48 -5.09 7.79
N LEU A 289 -5.50 -5.95 7.48
CA LEU A 289 -5.43 -7.33 7.97
C LEU A 289 -4.91 -7.43 9.41
N LEU A 290 -4.46 -6.32 10.02
CA LEU A 290 -4.11 -6.33 11.43
C LEU A 290 -5.34 -6.72 12.25
N TYR A 291 -5.19 -7.81 13.03
CA TYR A 291 -6.31 -8.36 13.78
C TYR A 291 -7.02 -7.31 14.63
N GLY A 292 -8.33 -7.22 14.48
CA GLY A 292 -9.19 -6.35 15.26
C GLY A 292 -9.17 -4.87 14.87
N MET A 293 -8.53 -4.47 13.75
CA MET A 293 -8.61 -3.09 13.27
C MET A 293 -10.05 -2.72 12.85
N ASP A 294 -10.77 -3.64 12.24
CA ASP A 294 -12.19 -3.52 11.92
C ASP A 294 -13.07 -3.34 13.16
N LYS A 295 -12.76 -4.10 14.21
CA LYS A 295 -13.46 -4.01 15.51
C LYS A 295 -13.18 -2.68 16.21
N LEU A 296 -11.93 -2.23 16.19
CA LEU A 296 -11.53 -0.95 16.75
C LEU A 296 -12.24 0.22 16.06
N ILE A 297 -12.25 0.24 14.71
CA ILE A 297 -12.97 1.27 13.95
C ILE A 297 -14.46 1.23 14.28
N LYS A 298 -15.08 0.05 14.32
CA LYS A 298 -16.50 -0.12 14.67
C LYS A 298 -16.80 0.37 16.09
N GLU A 299 -15.97 0.02 17.07
CA GLU A 299 -16.14 0.47 18.46
C GLU A 299 -16.11 1.99 18.58
N ARG A 300 -15.16 2.61 17.89
CA ARG A 300 -14.92 4.06 17.98
C ARG A 300 -15.90 4.89 17.19
N THR A 301 -16.36 4.40 16.03
CA THR A 301 -17.26 5.16 15.13
C THR A 301 -18.73 4.78 15.26
N GLY A 302 -19.03 3.61 15.81
CA GLY A 302 -20.38 3.02 15.79
C GLY A 302 -20.78 2.46 14.42
N ILE A 303 -19.93 2.56 13.40
CA ILE A 303 -20.21 2.12 12.04
C ILE A 303 -19.52 0.77 11.78
N ASN A 304 -20.24 -0.16 11.15
CA ASN A 304 -19.65 -1.45 10.81
C ASN A 304 -18.51 -1.31 9.82
N ALA A 305 -17.37 -1.93 10.11
CA ALA A 305 -16.21 -1.97 9.21
C ALA A 305 -15.99 -3.38 8.70
N VAL A 306 -15.71 -3.52 7.39
CA VAL A 306 -15.56 -4.82 6.72
C VAL A 306 -14.27 -4.80 5.89
N ILE A 307 -13.44 -5.82 6.09
CA ILE A 307 -12.23 -6.01 5.28
C ILE A 307 -12.66 -6.56 3.92
N ALA A 308 -12.21 -5.94 2.85
CA ALA A 308 -12.49 -6.37 1.48
C ALA A 308 -11.87 -7.73 1.17
N ASP A 309 -12.53 -8.50 0.31
CA ASP A 309 -11.90 -9.68 -0.28
C ASP A 309 -10.61 -9.25 -1.02
N GLU A 310 -9.53 -10.03 -0.87
CA GLU A 310 -8.22 -9.71 -1.45
C GLU A 310 -7.73 -8.29 -1.11
N ALA A 311 -7.93 -7.82 0.13
CA ALA A 311 -7.66 -6.45 0.58
C ALA A 311 -6.31 -5.90 0.09
N VAL A 312 -5.26 -6.72 0.06
CA VAL A 312 -3.90 -6.35 -0.42
C VAL A 312 -3.88 -6.00 -1.91
N SER A 313 -4.75 -6.63 -2.70
CA SER A 313 -4.76 -6.50 -4.17
C SER A 313 -5.79 -5.49 -4.68
N CYS A 314 -6.66 -4.96 -3.82
CA CYS A 314 -7.76 -4.08 -4.23
C CYS A 314 -7.29 -2.89 -5.07
N VAL A 315 -6.24 -2.18 -4.63
CA VAL A 315 -5.70 -1.02 -5.37
C VAL A 315 -5.20 -1.43 -6.74
N ALA A 316 -4.43 -2.52 -6.84
CA ALA A 316 -3.92 -3.02 -8.13
C ALA A 316 -5.04 -3.46 -9.07
N ILE A 317 -6.04 -4.18 -8.56
CA ILE A 317 -7.22 -4.61 -9.32
C ILE A 317 -8.01 -3.40 -9.84
N GLY A 318 -8.25 -2.41 -8.96
CA GLY A 318 -8.97 -1.20 -9.32
C GLY A 318 -8.22 -0.35 -10.34
N THR A 319 -6.91 -0.19 -10.18
CA THR A 319 -6.04 0.50 -11.15
C THR A 319 -6.07 -0.20 -12.51
N GLY A 320 -6.08 -1.54 -12.50
CA GLY A 320 -6.23 -2.34 -13.71
C GLY A 320 -7.59 -2.19 -14.39
N LYS A 321 -8.69 -2.23 -13.64
CA LYS A 321 -10.04 -1.98 -14.17
C LYS A 321 -10.19 -0.56 -14.71
N TYR A 322 -9.58 0.42 -14.05
CA TYR A 322 -9.60 1.82 -14.48
C TYR A 322 -8.96 2.00 -15.86
N ILE A 323 -7.78 1.41 -16.12
CA ILE A 323 -7.13 1.52 -17.43
C ILE A 323 -7.95 0.82 -18.52
N GLU A 324 -8.63 -0.27 -18.21
CA GLU A 324 -9.53 -0.93 -19.15
C GLU A 324 -10.66 0.01 -19.58
N TYR A 325 -11.32 0.67 -18.63
CA TYR A 325 -12.38 1.64 -18.88
C TYR A 325 -11.88 2.86 -19.66
N ALA A 326 -10.76 3.47 -19.24
CA ALA A 326 -10.17 4.64 -19.89
C ALA A 326 -9.83 4.35 -21.36
N THR A 327 -9.25 3.20 -21.62
CA THR A 327 -8.83 2.80 -22.97
C THR A 327 -9.99 2.39 -23.89
N GLU A 328 -11.12 1.94 -23.36
CA GLU A 328 -12.34 1.67 -24.11
C GLU A 328 -13.05 2.97 -24.51
N ASN A 329 -13.12 3.94 -23.63
CA ASN A 329 -13.70 5.26 -23.93
C ASN A 329 -12.89 6.01 -24.99
N GLU A 330 -11.56 5.98 -24.96
CA GLU A 330 -10.74 6.52 -26.04
C GLU A 330 -11.06 5.89 -27.41
N LYS A 331 -11.26 4.56 -27.47
CA LYS A 331 -11.66 3.90 -28.72
C LYS A 331 -13.03 4.37 -29.21
N GLN A 332 -14.01 4.50 -28.31
CA GLN A 332 -15.34 5.00 -28.67
C GLN A 332 -15.32 6.44 -29.18
N SER A 333 -14.55 7.33 -28.54
CA SER A 333 -14.41 8.72 -29.01
C SER A 333 -13.76 8.82 -30.39
N PHE A 334 -12.80 7.95 -30.74
CA PHE A 334 -12.20 7.87 -32.07
C PHE A 334 -13.18 7.37 -33.16
N PHE A 335 -14.17 6.56 -32.81
CA PHE A 335 -15.18 6.07 -33.73
C PHE A 335 -16.35 7.05 -33.91
N THR A 336 -16.57 7.96 -32.96
CA THR A 336 -17.67 8.95 -33.02
C THR A 336 -17.25 10.21 -33.83
N LEU A 337 -15.96 10.40 -34.08
CA LEU A 337 -15.41 11.53 -34.86
C LEU A 337 -15.13 11.20 -36.34
N LYS A 338 -15.60 10.06 -36.84
CA LYS A 338 -15.62 9.66 -38.26
C LYS A 338 -17.06 9.59 -38.77
#